data_e02390b25b43dac22f2a2d1285878cf1
#
_entry.id   e02390b25b43dac22f2a2d1285878cf1
#
_cell.length_a   1.000
_cell.length_b   1.000
_cell.length_c   1.000
_cell.angle_alpha   90.00
_cell.angle_beta   90.00
_cell.angle_gamma   90.00
#
_symmetry.space_group_name_H-M   'P 1'
#
loop_
_entity.id
_entity.type
_entity.pdbx_description
1 polymer ?
#
loop_
_entity_poly.entity_id
_entity_poly.type
_entity_poly.pdbx_seq_one_letter_code
_entity_poly.pdbx_strand_id
1 'polypeptide(L)'
;MDTLQNIARTKVNFLALRKALGVSRQMIAHALYVQERSTQRWEDLRDLDAHFPPEDAWQYLFRMQAQQDDEVAFAIEKVQELEKERGKKPAHVTLVYYLTQREYAEYHRPRDGGSYEYANAASHKTADALRRLGYVVDFVTPEESVTTKAAREVGEF
;
A
#
# COMPACT_ATOMS: atom_id res chain seq x y z
N MET A 1 -1.69 -18.58 -12.65
CA MET A 1 -3.07 -18.07 -12.63
C MET A 1 -3.26 -17.21 -11.40
N ASP A 2 -3.67 -16.00 -11.58
CA ASP A 2 -3.90 -15.12 -10.45
C ASP A 2 -5.20 -15.51 -9.75
N THR A 3 -5.08 -16.11 -8.57
CA THR A 3 -6.22 -16.58 -7.79
C THR A 3 -7.17 -15.45 -7.39
N LEU A 4 -6.68 -14.22 -7.35
CA LEU A 4 -7.49 -13.06 -6.97
C LEU A 4 -8.54 -12.70 -8.02
N GLN A 5 -8.23 -12.90 -9.31
CA GLN A 5 -9.21 -12.64 -10.36
C GLN A 5 -10.41 -13.58 -10.30
N ASN A 6 -10.30 -14.68 -9.57
CA ASN A 6 -11.35 -15.67 -9.40
C ASN A 6 -12.21 -15.49 -8.15
N ILE A 7 -11.97 -14.46 -7.34
CA ILE A 7 -12.84 -14.20 -6.17
C ILE A 7 -14.26 -13.85 -6.62
N ALA A 8 -15.22 -14.23 -5.80
CA ALA A 8 -16.62 -13.92 -6.07
C ALA A 8 -16.85 -12.40 -6.11
N ARG A 9 -17.56 -11.94 -7.12
CA ARG A 9 -17.87 -10.52 -7.35
C ARG A 9 -18.97 -10.02 -6.41
N THR A 10 -18.75 -10.14 -5.10
CA THR A 10 -19.69 -9.69 -4.05
C THR A 10 -19.26 -8.32 -3.52
N LYS A 11 -20.22 -7.56 -3.00
CA LYS A 11 -19.95 -6.27 -2.36
C LYS A 11 -19.01 -6.39 -1.17
N VAL A 12 -19.13 -7.45 -0.38
CA VAL A 12 -18.25 -7.69 0.76
C VAL A 12 -16.81 -7.95 0.32
N ASN A 13 -16.61 -8.76 -0.71
CA ASN A 13 -15.28 -9.01 -1.25
C ASN A 13 -14.64 -7.73 -1.81
N PHE A 14 -15.43 -6.91 -2.51
CA PHE A 14 -14.97 -5.62 -3.01
C PHE A 14 -14.53 -4.70 -1.87
N LEU A 15 -15.37 -4.52 -0.86
CA LEU A 15 -15.08 -3.70 0.31
C LEU A 15 -13.84 -4.19 1.05
N ALA A 16 -13.74 -5.50 1.28
CA ALA A 16 -12.60 -6.10 1.97
C ALA A 16 -11.28 -5.89 1.20
N LEU A 17 -11.30 -6.11 -0.11
CA LEU A 17 -10.14 -5.90 -0.97
C LEU A 17 -9.72 -4.42 -0.99
N ARG A 18 -10.66 -3.51 -1.21
CA ARG A 18 -10.39 -2.08 -1.20
C ARG A 18 -9.73 -1.63 0.11
N LYS A 19 -10.30 -2.03 1.24
CA LYS A 19 -9.76 -1.67 2.57
C LYS A 19 -8.39 -2.27 2.82
N ALA A 20 -8.17 -3.52 2.44
CA ALA A 20 -6.87 -4.16 2.59
C ALA A 20 -5.78 -3.47 1.78
N LEU A 21 -6.12 -2.94 0.61
CA LEU A 21 -5.20 -2.17 -0.24
C LEU A 21 -4.98 -0.74 0.25
N GLY A 22 -5.84 -0.21 1.13
CA GLY A 22 -5.82 1.20 1.50
C GLY A 22 -6.28 2.14 0.37
N VAL A 23 -6.97 1.61 -0.63
CA VAL A 23 -7.52 2.41 -1.73
C VAL A 23 -8.74 3.17 -1.23
N SER A 24 -8.76 4.49 -1.43
CA SER A 24 -9.92 5.31 -1.08
C SER A 24 -11.02 5.23 -2.14
N ARG A 25 -12.25 5.52 -1.74
CA ARG A 25 -13.36 5.67 -2.70
C ARG A 25 -13.08 6.76 -3.72
N GLN A 26 -12.43 7.83 -3.28
CA GLN A 26 -12.00 8.94 -4.15
C GLN A 26 -11.03 8.49 -5.24
N MET A 27 -10.07 7.63 -4.93
CA MET A 27 -9.14 7.06 -5.90
C MET A 27 -9.89 6.30 -6.99
N ILE A 28 -10.86 5.46 -6.61
CA ILE A 28 -11.68 4.71 -7.57
C ILE A 28 -12.52 5.66 -8.42
N ALA A 29 -13.20 6.59 -7.78
CA ALA A 29 -14.06 7.56 -8.46
C ALA A 29 -13.28 8.37 -9.50
N HIS A 30 -12.09 8.81 -9.14
CA HIS A 30 -11.19 9.54 -10.04
C HIS A 30 -10.73 8.67 -11.21
N ALA A 31 -10.28 7.46 -10.93
CA ALA A 31 -9.76 6.53 -11.95
C ALA A 31 -10.82 6.10 -12.96
N LEU A 32 -12.06 5.92 -12.53
CA LEU A 32 -13.17 5.45 -13.37
C LEU A 32 -14.07 6.57 -13.91
N TYR A 33 -13.76 7.82 -13.60
CA TYR A 33 -14.58 8.98 -13.98
C TYR A 33 -16.04 8.86 -13.52
N VAL A 34 -16.25 8.36 -12.30
CA VAL A 34 -17.56 8.25 -11.67
C VAL A 34 -17.63 9.13 -10.42
N GLN A 35 -18.84 9.36 -9.93
CA GLN A 35 -19.03 10.09 -8.68
C GLN A 35 -18.71 9.19 -7.48
N GLU A 36 -18.15 9.75 -6.41
CA GLU A 36 -17.86 9.03 -5.18
C GLU A 36 -19.10 8.34 -4.58
N ARG A 37 -20.28 8.94 -4.77
CA ARG A 37 -21.55 8.34 -4.35
C ARG A 37 -21.81 6.98 -5.02
N SER A 38 -21.35 6.78 -6.25
CA SER A 38 -21.46 5.50 -6.93
C SER A 38 -20.61 4.43 -6.21
N THR A 39 -19.40 4.78 -5.80
CA THR A 39 -18.53 3.86 -5.06
C THR A 39 -19.11 3.50 -3.69
N GLN A 40 -19.78 4.44 -3.03
CA GLN A 40 -20.48 4.17 -1.77
C GLN A 40 -21.60 3.14 -1.95
N ARG A 41 -22.37 3.25 -3.02
CA ARG A 41 -23.45 2.30 -3.33
C ARG A 41 -22.93 0.90 -3.62
N TRP A 42 -21.77 0.78 -4.25
CA TRP A 42 -21.15 -0.53 -4.52
C TRP A 42 -20.77 -1.28 -3.24
N GLU A 43 -20.60 -0.55 -2.14
CA GLU A 43 -20.23 -1.10 -0.85
C GLU A 43 -21.38 -1.13 0.17
N ASP A 44 -22.57 -0.67 -0.21
CA ASP A 44 -23.73 -0.65 0.69
C ASP A 44 -24.27 -2.07 0.88
N LEU A 45 -23.98 -2.64 2.03
CA LEU A 45 -24.39 -4.00 2.39
C LEU A 45 -25.85 -4.10 2.80
N ARG A 46 -26.58 -2.98 2.93
CA ARG A 46 -28.03 -2.98 3.17
C ARG A 46 -28.80 -3.32 1.91
N ASP A 47 -28.20 -3.16 0.74
CA ASP A 47 -28.75 -3.51 -0.55
C ASP A 47 -27.77 -4.44 -1.27
N LEU A 48 -27.99 -5.76 -1.12
CA LEU A 48 -27.14 -6.78 -1.71
C LEU A 48 -27.54 -7.17 -3.14
N ASP A 49 -28.69 -6.67 -3.62
CA ASP A 49 -29.27 -7.11 -4.90
C ASP A 49 -29.13 -6.06 -6.01
N ALA A 50 -28.58 -4.90 -5.70
CA ALA A 50 -28.42 -3.80 -6.66
C ALA A 50 -27.11 -3.02 -6.47
N HIS A 51 -26.76 -2.22 -7.46
CA HIS A 51 -25.60 -1.34 -7.43
C HIS A 51 -24.28 -2.09 -7.16
N PHE A 52 -24.05 -3.18 -7.87
CA PHE A 52 -22.80 -3.93 -7.79
C PHE A 52 -21.61 -3.14 -8.34
N PRO A 53 -20.42 -3.35 -7.77
CA PRO A 53 -19.21 -2.82 -8.40
C PRO A 53 -19.07 -3.35 -9.83
N PRO A 54 -18.87 -2.48 -10.83
CA PRO A 54 -18.64 -2.94 -12.20
C PRO A 54 -17.28 -3.63 -12.34
N GLU A 55 -17.13 -4.42 -13.38
CA GLU A 55 -15.90 -5.19 -13.60
C GLU A 55 -14.64 -4.30 -13.74
N ASP A 56 -14.76 -3.12 -14.33
CA ASP A 56 -13.65 -2.16 -14.40
C ASP A 56 -13.20 -1.65 -13.02
N ALA A 57 -14.11 -1.56 -12.04
CA ALA A 57 -13.75 -1.26 -10.66
C ALA A 57 -12.93 -2.40 -10.02
N TRP A 58 -13.32 -3.65 -10.26
CA TRP A 58 -12.54 -4.81 -9.85
C TRP A 58 -11.16 -4.84 -10.49
N GLN A 59 -11.09 -4.61 -11.78
CA GLN A 59 -9.81 -4.57 -12.49
C GLN A 59 -8.90 -3.46 -11.99
N TYR A 60 -9.47 -2.32 -11.61
CA TYR A 60 -8.71 -1.26 -10.95
C TYR A 60 -8.08 -1.74 -9.63
N LEU A 61 -8.85 -2.40 -8.76
CA LEU A 61 -8.31 -2.93 -7.50
C LEU A 61 -7.23 -3.99 -7.74
N PHE A 62 -7.39 -4.85 -8.73
CA PHE A 62 -6.38 -5.86 -9.07
C PHE A 62 -5.08 -5.21 -9.57
N ARG A 63 -5.17 -4.15 -10.36
CA ARG A 63 -3.98 -3.38 -10.77
C ARG A 63 -3.29 -2.71 -9.59
N MET A 64 -4.06 -2.13 -8.67
CA MET A 64 -3.51 -1.51 -7.47
C MET A 64 -2.83 -2.54 -6.57
N GLN A 65 -3.38 -3.73 -6.48
CA GLN A 65 -2.76 -4.83 -5.76
C GLN A 65 -1.46 -5.29 -6.42
N ALA A 66 -1.45 -5.50 -7.71
CA ALA A 66 -0.25 -5.88 -8.46
C ALA A 66 0.86 -4.84 -8.28
N GLN A 67 0.52 -3.56 -8.31
CA GLN A 67 1.46 -2.48 -8.06
C GLN A 67 2.04 -2.53 -6.64
N GLN A 68 1.22 -2.77 -5.62
CA GLN A 68 1.71 -2.96 -4.25
C GLN A 68 2.62 -4.18 -4.14
N ASP A 69 2.25 -5.28 -4.75
CA ASP A 69 3.05 -6.51 -4.73
C ASP A 69 4.44 -6.29 -5.37
N ASP A 70 4.50 -5.52 -6.45
CA ASP A 70 5.76 -5.13 -7.09
C ASP A 70 6.61 -4.24 -6.16
N GLU A 71 6.00 -3.29 -5.48
CA GLU A 71 6.68 -2.44 -4.49
C GLU A 71 7.25 -3.26 -3.33
N VAL A 72 6.48 -4.22 -2.82
CA VAL A 72 6.92 -5.13 -1.77
C VAL A 72 8.10 -5.98 -2.23
N ALA A 73 8.00 -6.58 -3.41
CA ALA A 73 9.09 -7.39 -3.99
C ALA A 73 10.37 -6.56 -4.18
N PHE A 74 10.23 -5.34 -4.68
CA PHE A 74 11.36 -4.42 -4.86
C PHE A 74 12.04 -4.07 -3.53
N ALA A 75 11.26 -3.77 -2.48
CA ALA A 75 11.78 -3.46 -1.16
C ALA A 75 12.54 -4.65 -0.55
N ILE A 76 12.00 -5.86 -0.68
CA ILE A 76 12.66 -7.09 -0.21
C ILE A 76 13.99 -7.29 -0.94
N GLU A 77 14.00 -7.14 -2.25
CA GLU A 77 15.21 -7.26 -3.07
C GLU A 77 16.29 -6.27 -2.62
N LYS A 78 15.92 -5.02 -2.35
CA LYS A 78 16.86 -3.99 -1.88
C LYS A 78 17.45 -4.33 -0.50
N VAL A 79 16.65 -4.84 0.42
CA VAL A 79 17.13 -5.26 1.74
C VAL A 79 18.09 -6.45 1.62
N GLN A 80 17.77 -7.41 0.78
CA GLN A 80 18.63 -8.60 0.54
C GLN A 80 19.93 -8.24 -0.16
N GLU A 81 19.91 -7.30 -1.12
CA GLU A 81 21.13 -6.77 -1.73
C GLU A 81 22.05 -6.11 -0.70
N LEU A 82 21.48 -5.32 0.21
CA LEU A 82 22.21 -4.64 1.28
C LEU A 82 22.82 -5.66 2.25
N GLU A 83 22.10 -6.70 2.62
CA GLU A 83 22.59 -7.80 3.44
C GLU A 83 23.79 -8.50 2.78
N LYS A 84 23.66 -8.78 1.48
CA LYS A 84 24.71 -9.42 0.69
C LYS A 84 25.97 -8.56 0.61
N GLU A 85 25.81 -7.25 0.36
CA GLU A 85 26.94 -6.30 0.29
C GLU A 85 27.68 -6.18 1.62
N ARG A 86 26.96 -6.18 2.74
CA ARG A 86 27.51 -6.04 4.09
C ARG A 86 27.94 -7.34 4.72
N GLY A 87 27.57 -8.49 4.16
CA GLY A 87 27.84 -9.80 4.70
C GLY A 87 27.09 -10.15 5.99
N LYS A 88 26.10 -9.35 6.37
CA LYS A 88 25.24 -9.55 7.55
C LYS A 88 23.90 -8.90 7.39
N LYS A 89 22.89 -9.40 8.12
CA LYS A 89 21.58 -8.76 8.18
C LYS A 89 21.69 -7.37 8.81
N PRO A 90 20.97 -6.37 8.29
CA PRO A 90 20.82 -5.10 8.98
C PRO A 90 20.17 -5.33 10.34
N ALA A 91 20.59 -4.59 11.36
CA ALA A 91 20.02 -4.69 12.71
C ALA A 91 18.54 -4.32 12.72
N HIS A 92 18.18 -3.31 11.95
CA HIS A 92 16.81 -2.83 11.76
C HIS A 92 16.59 -2.43 10.31
N VAL A 93 15.40 -2.72 9.80
CA VAL A 93 14.88 -2.17 8.55
C VAL A 93 13.80 -1.16 8.91
N THR A 94 13.90 0.04 8.39
CA THR A 94 12.96 1.13 8.68
C THR A 94 12.08 1.38 7.48
N LEU A 95 10.77 1.38 7.68
CA LEU A 95 9.78 1.70 6.65
C LEU A 95 9.03 2.97 7.04
N VAL A 96 8.76 3.81 6.05
CA VAL A 96 8.03 5.06 6.27
C VAL A 96 6.54 4.77 6.45
N TYR A 97 5.95 5.44 7.44
CA TYR A 97 4.53 5.42 7.74
C TYR A 97 3.98 6.84 7.80
N TYR A 98 3.00 7.15 6.98
CA TYR A 98 2.40 8.48 6.91
C TYR A 98 1.22 8.59 7.86
N LEU A 99 1.14 9.69 8.60
CA LEU A 99 0.06 9.92 9.56
C LEU A 99 -1.15 10.60 8.93
N THR A 100 -0.93 11.39 7.87
CA THR A 100 -1.97 12.16 7.21
C THR A 100 -1.75 12.23 5.70
N GLN A 101 -2.81 12.53 4.95
CA GLN A 101 -2.72 12.79 3.52
C GLN A 101 -1.84 14.01 3.21
N ARG A 102 -1.87 15.03 4.06
CA ARG A 102 -1.03 16.21 3.90
C ARG A 102 0.45 15.86 3.99
N GLU A 103 0.84 15.07 4.98
CA GLU A 103 2.22 14.59 5.14
C GLU A 103 2.66 13.77 3.93
N TYR A 104 1.80 12.86 3.46
CA TYR A 104 2.06 12.07 2.25
C TYR A 104 2.29 12.96 1.03
N ALA A 105 1.45 13.96 0.81
CA ALA A 105 1.56 14.88 -0.32
C ALA A 105 2.83 15.77 -0.25
N GLU A 106 3.28 16.10 0.94
CA GLU A 106 4.49 16.90 1.18
C GLU A 106 5.78 16.13 0.83
N TYR A 107 5.89 14.87 1.25
CA TYR A 107 7.08 14.04 1.08
C TYR A 107 7.04 13.15 -0.16
N HIS A 108 5.86 12.91 -0.67
CA HIS A 108 5.65 12.05 -1.82
C HIS A 108 4.63 12.68 -2.74
N ARG A 109 5.07 13.15 -3.91
CA ARG A 109 4.13 13.70 -4.89
C ARG A 109 3.35 12.58 -5.54
N PRO A 110 2.11 12.35 -5.12
CA PRO A 110 1.31 11.23 -5.65
C PRO A 110 1.06 11.46 -7.13
N ARG A 111 1.32 10.44 -7.92
CA ARG A 111 0.82 10.34 -9.27
C ARG A 111 -0.56 9.66 -9.17
N ASP A 112 -1.49 10.07 -9.98
CA ASP A 112 -2.79 9.41 -10.12
C ASP A 112 -3.65 9.35 -8.84
N GLY A 113 -3.60 10.38 -8.00
CA GLY A 113 -4.45 10.49 -6.83
C GLY A 113 -4.13 9.53 -5.67
N GLY A 114 -2.89 9.05 -5.58
CA GLY A 114 -2.46 8.16 -4.51
C GLY A 114 -2.76 8.69 -3.10
N SER A 115 -3.00 7.80 -2.15
CA SER A 115 -3.31 8.13 -0.78
C SER A 115 -2.27 7.59 0.20
N TYR A 116 -2.16 8.25 1.35
CA TYR A 116 -1.29 7.78 2.43
C TYR A 116 -1.70 6.40 2.95
N GLU A 117 -2.99 6.09 2.96
CA GLU A 117 -3.50 4.79 3.38
C GLU A 117 -3.05 3.67 2.43
N TYR A 118 -3.04 3.93 1.13
CA TYR A 118 -2.51 3.00 0.13
C TYR A 118 -1.01 2.76 0.31
N ALA A 119 -0.24 3.83 0.53
CA ALA A 119 1.19 3.74 0.80
C ALA A 119 1.48 2.98 2.12
N ASN A 120 0.71 3.24 3.17
CA ASN A 120 0.84 2.54 4.45
C ASN A 120 0.48 1.06 4.35
N ALA A 121 -0.54 0.72 3.56
CA ALA A 121 -0.88 -0.68 3.30
C ALA A 121 0.28 -1.43 2.63
N ALA A 122 0.95 -0.81 1.67
CA ALA A 122 2.16 -1.35 1.05
C ALA A 122 3.30 -1.53 2.08
N SER A 123 3.49 -0.56 2.96
CA SER A 123 4.48 -0.64 4.05
C SER A 123 4.19 -1.78 5.02
N HIS A 124 2.93 -1.99 5.40
CA HIS A 124 2.53 -3.13 6.22
C HIS A 124 2.81 -4.47 5.56
N LYS A 125 2.48 -4.62 4.29
CA LYS A 125 2.78 -5.84 3.52
C LYS A 125 4.28 -6.10 3.44
N THR A 126 5.07 -5.07 3.21
CA THR A 126 6.52 -5.14 3.18
C THR A 126 7.09 -5.56 4.53
N ALA A 127 6.59 -4.96 5.63
CA ALA A 127 7.01 -5.32 6.98
C ALA A 127 6.73 -6.77 7.31
N ASP A 128 5.51 -7.25 6.99
CA ASP A 128 5.13 -8.64 7.24
C ASP A 128 6.00 -9.61 6.45
N ALA A 129 6.27 -9.32 5.19
CA ALA A 129 7.14 -10.16 4.35
C ALA A 129 8.58 -10.19 4.87
N LEU A 130 9.14 -9.05 5.25
CA LEU A 130 10.50 -8.96 5.80
C LEU A 130 10.62 -9.66 7.15
N ARG A 131 9.63 -9.50 8.04
CA ARG A 131 9.61 -10.19 9.34
C ARG A 131 9.58 -11.70 9.18
N ARG A 132 8.85 -12.23 8.20
CA ARG A 132 8.85 -13.67 7.89
C ARG A 132 10.21 -14.17 7.41
N LEU A 133 11.01 -13.30 6.81
CA LEU A 133 12.39 -13.58 6.40
C LEU A 133 13.41 -13.37 7.53
N GLY A 134 12.96 -13.02 8.73
CA GLY A 134 13.81 -12.86 9.91
C GLY A 134 14.40 -11.46 10.11
N TYR A 135 13.91 -10.44 9.43
CA TYR A 135 14.32 -9.05 9.64
C TYR A 135 13.52 -8.40 10.77
N VAL A 136 14.16 -7.51 11.50
CA VAL A 136 13.50 -6.62 12.46
C VAL A 136 13.06 -5.37 11.70
N VAL A 137 11.77 -5.05 11.73
CA VAL A 137 11.20 -3.95 10.97
C VAL A 137 10.51 -2.97 11.90
N ASP A 138 10.88 -1.71 11.78
CA ASP A 138 10.29 -0.58 12.49
C ASP A 138 9.62 0.37 11.50
N PHE A 139 8.55 1.01 11.94
CA PHE A 139 7.94 2.12 11.20
C PHE A 139 8.43 3.45 11.75
N VAL A 140 8.66 4.39 10.86
CA VAL A 140 9.04 5.77 11.18
C VAL A 140 8.22 6.75 10.35
N THR A 141 8.01 7.94 10.88
CA THR A 141 7.44 9.03 10.09
C THR A 141 8.46 9.53 9.05
N PRO A 142 8.03 10.24 7.98
CA PRO A 142 8.96 10.81 7.01
C PRO A 142 10.02 11.71 7.65
N GLU A 143 9.64 12.51 8.64
CA GLU A 143 10.54 13.40 9.36
C GLU A 143 11.63 12.62 10.13
N GLU A 144 11.24 11.59 10.85
CA GLU A 144 12.19 10.69 11.55
C GLU A 144 13.10 9.97 10.55
N SER A 145 12.61 9.58 9.40
CA SER A 145 13.39 8.94 8.35
C SER A 145 14.50 9.86 7.82
N VAL A 146 14.19 11.14 7.58
CA VAL A 146 15.17 12.15 7.16
C VAL A 146 16.23 12.35 8.23
N THR A 147 15.84 12.48 9.49
CA THR A 147 16.76 12.62 10.63
C THR A 147 17.69 11.41 10.76
N THR A 148 17.13 10.21 10.66
CA THR A 148 17.92 8.97 10.73
C THR A 148 18.91 8.87 9.58
N LYS A 149 18.52 9.26 8.37
CA LYS A 149 19.41 9.28 7.22
C LYS A 149 20.56 10.27 7.42
N ALA A 150 20.25 11.49 7.85
CA ALA A 150 21.24 12.51 8.14
C ALA A 150 22.24 12.05 9.21
N ALA A 151 21.76 11.44 10.30
CA ALA A 151 22.61 10.90 11.35
C ALA A 151 23.56 9.79 10.83
N ARG A 152 23.09 8.95 9.93
CA ARG A 152 23.92 7.92 9.29
C ARG A 152 24.99 8.52 8.39
N GLU A 153 24.67 9.60 7.66
CA GLU A 153 25.62 10.28 6.78
C GLU A 153 26.77 10.96 7.55
N VAL A 154 26.51 11.39 8.78
CA VAL A 154 27.55 11.98 9.66
C VAL A 154 28.28 10.94 10.53
N GLY A 155 27.96 9.66 10.37
CA GLY A 155 28.69 8.57 11.04
C GLY A 155 28.38 8.38 12.52
N GLU A 156 27.21 8.83 12.98
CA GLU A 156 26.77 8.72 14.38
C GLU A 156 26.13 7.35 14.72
N PHE A 157 26.19 6.38 13.79
CA PHE A 157 25.68 5.03 13.99
C PHE A 157 26.72 3.96 13.66
#